data_b4b8d3a64e0c7910ca17a5b76d15ea1f
#
_entry.id   b4b8d3a64e0c7910ca17a5b76d15ea1f
#
_cell.length_a   1.000
_cell.length_b   1.000
_cell.length_c   1.000
_cell.angle_alpha   90.00
_cell.angle_beta   90.00
_cell.angle_gamma   90.00
#
_symmetry.space_group_name_H-M   'P 1'
#
loop_
_entity.id
_entity.type
_entity.pdbx_description
1 polymer ?
#
loop_
_entity_poly.entity_id
_entity_poly.type
_entity_poly.pdbx_seq_one_letter_code
_entity_poly.pdbx_strand_id
1 'polypeptide(L)'
;MKPLFLVGYMGCGKSTLGRKLARSLGVDFIDTDALVEEREGASVADVFRYEGEERFREAERRVLDEVIAAAPFAVVSTGGGLPTWRDNMPCMNAVGHTVYLRRSPEQIARRLSPYGRRKRPRLQGLDDEQLVAFMRGDMAAREPFY
;
A
#
# COMPACT_ATOMS: atom_id res chain seq x y z
N MET A 1 15.75 15.56 -7.63
CA MET A 1 14.85 15.36 -6.51
C MET A 1 14.49 13.89 -6.38
N LYS A 2 14.15 13.47 -5.18
CA LYS A 2 13.97 12.05 -4.85
C LYS A 2 12.49 11.70 -4.78
N PRO A 3 12.11 10.45 -5.06
CA PRO A 3 10.71 10.04 -4.88
C PRO A 3 10.28 10.15 -3.42
N LEU A 4 8.99 10.44 -3.22
CA LEU A 4 8.36 10.48 -1.91
C LEU A 4 7.43 9.28 -1.78
N PHE A 5 7.78 8.34 -0.90
CA PHE A 5 7.00 7.14 -0.66
C PHE A 5 6.04 7.36 0.52
N LEU A 6 4.75 7.12 0.30
CA LEU A 6 3.76 7.14 1.36
C LEU A 6 3.53 5.70 1.82
N VAL A 7 3.78 5.45 3.09
CA VAL A 7 3.57 4.13 3.70
C VAL A 7 2.50 4.23 4.79
N GLY A 8 1.89 3.12 5.11
CA GLY A 8 0.84 3.05 6.12
C GLY A 8 -0.14 1.94 5.82
N TYR A 9 -1.03 1.69 6.77
CA TYR A 9 -1.98 0.61 6.68
C TYR A 9 -2.99 0.84 5.54
N MET A 10 -3.55 -0.23 5.00
CA MET A 10 -4.59 -0.14 3.97
C MET A 10 -5.76 0.72 4.47
N GLY A 11 -6.33 1.54 3.61
CA GLY A 11 -7.47 2.39 3.95
C GLY A 11 -7.12 3.65 4.75
N CYS A 12 -5.84 3.94 5.01
CA CYS A 12 -5.44 5.12 5.78
C CYS A 12 -5.45 6.42 4.94
N GLY A 13 -5.71 6.34 3.64
CA GLY A 13 -5.84 7.53 2.79
C GLY A 13 -4.59 7.87 1.99
N LYS A 14 -3.64 6.94 1.83
CA LYS A 14 -2.39 7.18 1.08
C LYS A 14 -2.64 7.64 -0.35
N SER A 15 -3.52 6.96 -1.08
CA SER A 15 -3.78 7.31 -2.47
C SER A 15 -4.47 8.65 -2.61
N THR A 16 -5.45 8.95 -1.73
CA THR A 16 -6.16 10.24 -1.75
C THR A 16 -5.21 11.39 -1.44
N LEU A 17 -4.44 11.27 -0.36
CA LEU A 17 -3.45 12.29 0.01
C LEU A 17 -2.34 12.40 -1.03
N GLY A 18 -1.88 11.27 -1.52
CA GLY A 18 -0.81 11.21 -2.51
C GLY A 18 -1.15 11.94 -3.79
N ARG A 19 -2.37 11.75 -4.29
CA ARG A 19 -2.82 12.46 -5.49
C ARG A 19 -2.88 13.96 -5.27
N LYS A 20 -3.40 14.40 -4.13
CA LYS A 20 -3.46 15.82 -3.78
C LYS A 20 -2.06 16.42 -3.67
N LEU A 21 -1.16 15.72 -3.01
CA LEU A 21 0.22 16.17 -2.83
C LEU A 21 0.96 16.25 -4.15
N ALA A 22 0.83 15.24 -4.99
CA ALA A 22 1.46 15.24 -6.32
C ALA A 22 0.97 16.41 -7.17
N ARG A 23 -0.33 16.68 -7.14
CA ARG A 23 -0.91 17.82 -7.85
C ARG A 23 -0.34 19.13 -7.33
N SER A 24 -0.26 19.27 -6.01
CA SER A 24 0.27 20.49 -5.37
C SER A 24 1.75 20.71 -5.72
N LEU A 25 2.52 19.65 -5.82
CA LEU A 25 3.94 19.72 -6.14
C LEU A 25 4.23 19.76 -7.65
N GLY A 26 3.22 19.53 -8.48
CA GLY A 26 3.39 19.47 -9.93
C GLY A 26 4.19 18.25 -10.40
N VAL A 27 4.06 17.12 -9.71
CA VAL A 27 4.78 15.89 -10.02
C VAL A 27 3.80 14.74 -10.29
N ASP A 28 4.32 13.62 -10.81
CA ASP A 28 3.50 12.46 -11.08
C ASP A 28 3.08 11.75 -9.78
N PHE A 29 1.95 11.07 -9.84
CA PHE A 29 1.49 10.17 -8.79
C PHE A 29 1.57 8.73 -9.29
N ILE A 30 2.15 7.86 -8.46
CA ILE A 30 2.29 6.43 -8.76
C ILE A 30 1.64 5.64 -7.62
N ASP A 31 0.79 4.67 -7.97
CA ASP A 31 0.19 3.74 -7.02
C ASP A 31 0.75 2.35 -7.32
N THR A 32 1.46 1.75 -6.36
CA THR A 32 2.09 0.44 -6.58
C THR A 32 1.07 -0.66 -6.80
N ASP A 33 -0.10 -0.61 -6.16
CA ASP A 33 -1.16 -1.60 -6.39
C ASP A 33 -1.67 -1.52 -7.83
N ALA A 34 -1.86 -0.31 -8.35
CA ALA A 34 -2.28 -0.13 -9.74
C ALA A 34 -1.24 -0.67 -10.72
N LEU A 35 0.04 -0.47 -10.43
CA LEU A 35 1.12 -1.03 -11.25
C LEU A 35 1.15 -2.55 -11.22
N VAL A 36 0.93 -3.15 -10.04
CA VAL A 36 0.83 -4.61 -9.93
C VAL A 36 -0.30 -5.13 -10.82
N GLU A 37 -1.47 -4.50 -10.74
CA GLU A 37 -2.61 -4.90 -11.57
C GLU A 37 -2.31 -4.77 -13.06
N GLU A 38 -1.63 -3.71 -13.45
CA GLU A 38 -1.23 -3.49 -14.84
C GLU A 38 -0.25 -4.57 -15.32
N ARG A 39 0.77 -4.90 -14.51
CA ARG A 39 1.81 -5.88 -14.88
C ARG A 39 1.27 -7.31 -14.88
N GLU A 40 0.39 -7.65 -13.95
CA GLU A 40 -0.15 -9.01 -13.83
C GLU A 40 -1.38 -9.23 -14.71
N GLY A 41 -2.00 -8.17 -15.23
CA GLY A 41 -3.20 -8.28 -16.03
C GLY A 41 -4.41 -8.76 -15.24
N ALA A 42 -4.42 -8.57 -13.93
CA ALA A 42 -5.46 -9.02 -13.01
C ALA A 42 -5.54 -8.09 -11.81
N SER A 43 -6.68 -8.09 -11.11
CA SER A 43 -6.81 -7.29 -9.89
C SER A 43 -5.91 -7.83 -8.78
N VAL A 44 -5.54 -6.97 -7.82
CA VAL A 44 -4.78 -7.37 -6.64
C VAL A 44 -5.49 -8.53 -5.92
N ALA A 45 -6.81 -8.44 -5.77
CA ALA A 45 -7.60 -9.50 -5.13
C ALA A 45 -7.46 -10.83 -5.87
N ASP A 46 -7.47 -10.82 -7.19
CA ASP A 46 -7.33 -12.04 -8.00
C ASP A 46 -5.93 -12.62 -7.92
N VAL A 47 -4.90 -11.78 -8.00
CA VAL A 47 -3.52 -12.24 -7.86
C VAL A 47 -3.33 -12.92 -6.51
N PHE A 48 -3.82 -12.28 -5.44
CA PHE A 48 -3.72 -12.82 -4.08
C PHE A 48 -4.49 -14.14 -3.95
N ARG A 49 -5.70 -14.21 -4.50
CA ARG A 49 -6.58 -15.38 -4.40
C ARG A 49 -6.05 -16.59 -5.17
N TYR A 50 -5.59 -16.38 -6.40
CA TYR A 50 -5.22 -17.49 -7.31
C TYR A 50 -3.76 -17.85 -7.27
N GLU A 51 -2.88 -16.91 -6.94
CA GLU A 51 -1.44 -17.13 -6.94
C GLU A 51 -0.81 -17.15 -5.55
N GLY A 52 -1.54 -16.69 -4.52
CA GLY A 52 -1.10 -16.69 -3.13
C GLY A 52 -0.34 -15.44 -2.72
N GLU A 53 -0.14 -15.30 -1.40
CA GLU A 53 0.47 -14.12 -0.82
C GLU A 53 1.92 -13.92 -1.26
N GLU A 54 2.72 -15.00 -1.26
CA GLU A 54 4.13 -14.88 -1.62
C GLU A 54 4.31 -14.40 -3.05
N ARG A 55 3.54 -14.94 -3.98
CA ARG A 55 3.58 -14.52 -5.39
C ARG A 55 3.16 -13.07 -5.53
N PHE A 56 2.14 -12.65 -4.78
CA PHE A 56 1.71 -11.25 -4.76
C PHE A 56 2.83 -10.35 -4.25
N ARG A 57 3.51 -10.74 -3.17
CA ARG A 57 4.64 -9.95 -2.63
C ARG A 57 5.80 -9.86 -3.60
N GLU A 58 6.08 -10.92 -4.34
CA GLU A 58 7.09 -10.88 -5.40
C GLU A 58 6.71 -9.92 -6.51
N ALA A 59 5.43 -9.88 -6.89
CA ALA A 59 4.93 -8.93 -7.89
C ALA A 59 5.07 -7.49 -7.39
N GLU A 60 4.74 -7.23 -6.12
CA GLU A 60 4.94 -5.91 -5.50
C GLU A 60 6.42 -5.51 -5.53
N ARG A 61 7.33 -6.44 -5.23
CA ARG A 61 8.77 -6.14 -5.24
C ARG A 61 9.26 -5.82 -6.64
N ARG A 62 8.81 -6.52 -7.65
CA ARG A 62 9.18 -6.21 -9.04
C ARG A 62 8.74 -4.81 -9.45
N VAL A 63 7.52 -4.43 -9.05
CA VAL A 63 7.01 -3.07 -9.29
C VAL A 63 7.85 -2.04 -8.55
N LEU A 64 8.19 -2.31 -7.29
CA LEU A 64 9.05 -1.41 -6.51
C LEU A 64 10.42 -1.25 -7.18
N ASP A 65 11.02 -2.34 -7.65
CA ASP A 65 12.30 -2.28 -8.35
C ASP A 65 12.21 -1.43 -9.63
N GLU A 66 11.10 -1.53 -10.38
CA GLU A 66 10.87 -0.68 -11.54
C GLU A 66 10.82 0.80 -11.17
N VAL A 67 10.10 1.13 -10.10
CA VAL A 67 9.99 2.52 -9.62
C VAL A 67 11.35 3.05 -9.19
N ILE A 68 12.10 2.25 -8.44
CA ILE A 68 13.43 2.65 -7.98
C ILE A 68 14.39 2.84 -9.16
N ALA A 69 14.36 1.94 -10.14
CA ALA A 69 15.23 2.02 -11.31
C ALA A 69 14.94 3.25 -12.16
N ALA A 70 13.66 3.64 -12.27
CA ALA A 70 13.27 4.84 -12.98
C ALA A 70 13.65 6.12 -12.23
N ALA A 71 13.87 6.03 -10.91
CA ALA A 71 14.20 7.14 -10.02
C ALA A 71 13.32 8.38 -10.28
N PRO A 72 11.97 8.24 -10.32
CA PRO A 72 11.12 9.35 -10.69
C PRO A 72 11.06 10.38 -9.58
N PHE A 73 10.86 11.65 -9.98
CA PHE A 73 10.43 12.67 -9.04
C PHE A 73 8.91 12.59 -8.95
N ALA A 74 8.41 11.75 -8.08
CA ALA A 74 6.99 11.42 -7.99
C ALA A 74 6.58 11.16 -6.55
N VAL A 75 5.28 11.26 -6.29
CA VAL A 75 4.68 10.78 -5.05
C VAL A 75 4.21 9.35 -5.31
N VAL A 76 4.70 8.40 -4.50
CA VAL A 76 4.44 6.98 -4.65
C VAL A 76 3.63 6.48 -3.47
N SER A 77 2.40 6.05 -3.70
CA SER A 77 1.57 5.40 -2.69
C SER A 77 1.85 3.90 -2.73
N THR A 78 2.31 3.35 -1.61
CA THR A 78 2.66 1.93 -1.53
C THR A 78 1.50 1.11 -0.97
N GLY A 79 1.40 -0.16 -1.34
CA GLY A 79 0.47 -1.09 -0.73
C GLY A 79 0.75 -1.27 0.76
N GLY A 80 -0.27 -1.57 1.55
CA GLY A 80 -0.16 -1.63 3.02
C GLY A 80 0.84 -2.64 3.54
N GLY A 81 1.03 -3.74 2.85
CA GLY A 81 1.98 -4.79 3.23
C GLY A 81 3.34 -4.68 2.55
N LEU A 82 3.48 -3.84 1.53
CA LEU A 82 4.73 -3.72 0.78
C LEU A 82 5.93 -3.38 1.68
N PRO A 83 5.84 -2.39 2.58
CA PRO A 83 6.97 -2.05 3.45
C PRO A 83 7.39 -3.16 4.41
N THR A 84 6.51 -4.12 4.66
CA THR A 84 6.76 -5.17 5.66
C THR A 84 7.48 -6.39 5.10
N TRP A 85 7.73 -6.44 3.79
CA TRP A 85 8.29 -7.61 3.13
C TRP A 85 9.77 -7.42 2.80
N ARG A 86 10.59 -8.36 3.27
CA ARG A 86 12.04 -8.38 3.02
C ARG A 86 12.68 -7.02 3.33
N ASP A 87 13.52 -6.52 2.43
CA ASP A 87 14.24 -5.25 2.59
C ASP A 87 13.59 -4.08 1.82
N ASN A 88 12.28 -4.16 1.56
CA ASN A 88 11.59 -3.12 0.81
C ASN A 88 11.72 -1.75 1.45
N MET A 89 11.55 -1.67 2.77
CA MET A 89 11.66 -0.39 3.48
C MET A 89 13.07 0.22 3.40
N PRO A 90 14.15 -0.53 3.68
CA PRO A 90 15.49 -0.03 3.45
C PRO A 90 15.76 0.41 2.01
N CYS A 91 15.24 -0.32 1.03
CA CYS A 91 15.41 0.05 -0.37
C CYS A 91 14.75 1.39 -0.70
N MET A 92 13.54 1.63 -0.18
CA MET A 92 12.86 2.92 -0.36
C MET A 92 13.62 4.06 0.32
N ASN A 93 14.08 3.83 1.54
CA ASN A 93 14.82 4.83 2.30
C ASN A 93 16.15 5.19 1.65
N ALA A 94 16.76 4.25 0.93
CA ALA A 94 18.03 4.49 0.25
C ALA A 94 17.90 5.45 -0.94
N VAL A 95 16.74 5.50 -1.60
CA VAL A 95 16.54 6.26 -2.83
C VAL A 95 15.61 7.46 -2.68
N GLY A 96 14.83 7.54 -1.61
CA GLY A 96 13.82 8.59 -1.46
C GLY A 96 13.50 8.91 -0.01
N HIS A 97 12.39 9.63 0.16
CA HIS A 97 11.85 9.94 1.47
C HIS A 97 10.61 9.08 1.72
N THR A 98 10.46 8.57 2.94
CA THR A 98 9.28 7.80 3.33
C THR A 98 8.50 8.56 4.38
N VAL A 99 7.17 8.61 4.23
CA VAL A 99 6.28 9.28 5.17
C VAL A 99 5.21 8.28 5.60
N TYR A 100 5.07 8.08 6.89
CA TYR A 100 4.09 7.17 7.46
C TYR A 100 2.79 7.91 7.77
N LEU A 101 1.71 7.49 7.12
CA LEU A 101 0.36 7.95 7.43
C LEU A 101 -0.25 7.03 8.47
N ARG A 102 -0.47 7.55 9.66
CA ARG A 102 -1.00 6.79 10.78
C ARG A 102 -2.45 7.16 11.07
N ARG A 103 -3.30 6.12 11.16
CA ARG A 103 -4.70 6.27 11.60
C ARG A 103 -5.07 5.09 12.48
N SER A 104 -6.05 5.29 13.38
CA SER A 104 -6.52 4.21 14.24
C SER A 104 -7.34 3.19 13.45
N PRO A 105 -7.43 1.93 13.94
CA PRO A 105 -8.28 0.93 13.30
C PRO A 105 -9.74 1.39 13.16
N GLU A 106 -10.26 2.09 14.17
CA GLU A 106 -11.63 2.60 14.16
C GLU A 106 -11.83 3.65 13.07
N GLN A 107 -10.87 4.57 12.91
CA GLN A 107 -10.91 5.57 11.84
C GLN A 107 -10.89 4.93 10.45
N ILE A 108 -10.04 3.92 10.28
CA ILE A 108 -9.93 3.22 9.00
C ILE A 108 -11.21 2.44 8.71
N ALA A 109 -11.75 1.73 9.68
CA ALA A 109 -12.98 0.96 9.52
C ALA A 109 -14.15 1.84 9.09
N ARG A 110 -14.26 3.05 9.64
CA ARG A 110 -15.30 4.01 9.25
C ARG A 110 -15.14 4.51 7.82
N ARG A 111 -13.92 4.58 7.32
CA ARG A 111 -13.64 5.05 5.96
C ARG A 111 -13.86 3.98 4.91
N LEU A 112 -13.78 2.69 5.29
CA LEU A 112 -13.93 1.59 4.34
C LEU A 112 -15.39 1.33 4.03
N SER A 113 -15.77 1.50 2.77
CA SER A 113 -17.07 1.08 2.27
C SER A 113 -17.11 -0.46 2.13
N PRO A 114 -18.30 -1.06 2.04
CA PRO A 114 -18.39 -2.49 1.71
C PRO A 114 -17.65 -2.86 0.43
N TYR A 115 -17.66 -1.99 -0.56
CA TYR A 115 -16.90 -2.18 -1.80
C TYR A 115 -15.40 -2.20 -1.54
N GLY A 116 -14.90 -1.28 -0.73
CA GLY A 116 -13.49 -1.22 -0.36
C GLY A 116 -13.04 -2.48 0.38
N ARG A 117 -13.91 -3.03 1.25
CA ARG A 117 -13.62 -4.29 1.95
C ARG A 117 -13.51 -5.46 0.98
N ARG A 118 -14.39 -5.53 -0.02
CA ARG A 118 -14.36 -6.61 -1.02
C ARG A 118 -13.12 -6.58 -1.90
N LYS A 119 -12.54 -5.40 -2.12
CA LYS A 119 -11.29 -5.26 -2.87
C LYS A 119 -10.07 -5.77 -2.11
N ARG A 120 -10.19 -5.99 -0.81
CA ARG A 120 -9.06 -6.38 0.03
C ARG A 120 -9.29 -7.80 0.54
N PRO A 121 -8.59 -8.81 -0.03
CA PRO A 121 -8.85 -10.23 0.27
C PRO A 121 -8.82 -10.54 1.77
N ARG A 122 -7.95 -9.87 2.53
CA ARG A 122 -7.80 -10.13 3.96
C ARG A 122 -8.97 -9.64 4.81
N LEU A 123 -9.82 -8.78 4.26
CA LEU A 123 -10.95 -8.18 4.98
C LEU A 123 -12.29 -8.82 4.64
N GLN A 124 -12.32 -9.76 3.72
CA GLN A 124 -13.58 -10.37 3.29
C GLN A 124 -14.15 -11.26 4.40
N GLY A 125 -15.47 -11.17 4.58
CA GLY A 125 -16.20 -12.00 5.55
C GLY A 125 -16.16 -11.52 6.99
N LEU A 126 -15.61 -10.34 7.28
CA LEU A 126 -15.53 -9.78 8.63
C LEU A 126 -16.68 -8.82 8.91
N ASP A 127 -17.30 -8.90 10.11
CA ASP A 127 -18.20 -7.86 10.59
C ASP A 127 -17.39 -6.67 11.14
N ASP A 128 -18.08 -5.60 11.59
CA ASP A 128 -17.39 -4.38 12.01
C ASP A 128 -16.48 -4.60 13.23
N GLU A 129 -16.92 -5.38 14.22
CA GLU A 129 -16.09 -5.68 15.40
C GLU A 129 -14.89 -6.55 15.02
N GLN A 130 -15.13 -7.58 14.21
CA GLN A 130 -14.07 -8.45 13.72
C GLN A 130 -13.06 -7.67 12.88
N LEU A 131 -13.54 -6.74 12.07
CA LEU A 131 -12.70 -5.89 11.24
C LEU A 131 -11.76 -5.03 12.08
N VAL A 132 -12.30 -4.33 13.10
CA VAL A 132 -11.48 -3.50 13.99
C VAL A 132 -10.47 -4.35 14.75
N ALA A 133 -10.87 -5.49 15.29
CA ALA A 133 -9.98 -6.38 16.01
C ALA A 133 -8.87 -6.94 15.09
N PHE A 134 -9.22 -7.34 13.88
CA PHE A 134 -8.24 -7.79 12.88
C PHE A 134 -7.23 -6.69 12.56
N MET A 135 -7.72 -5.48 12.30
CA MET A 135 -6.85 -4.34 11.97
C MET A 135 -5.91 -3.98 13.12
N ARG A 136 -6.41 -4.00 14.37
CA ARG A 136 -5.60 -3.68 15.53
C ARG A 136 -4.40 -4.61 15.66
N GLY A 137 -4.63 -5.92 15.52
CA GLY A 137 -3.57 -6.91 15.56
C GLY A 137 -2.62 -6.82 14.38
N ASP A 138 -3.16 -6.64 13.19
CA ASP A 138 -2.39 -6.54 11.95
C ASP A 138 -1.53 -5.27 11.94
N MET A 139 -2.09 -4.15 12.38
CA MET A 139 -1.36 -2.88 12.46
C MET A 139 -0.23 -2.96 13.50
N ALA A 140 -0.48 -3.60 14.64
CA ALA A 140 0.55 -3.79 15.65
C ALA A 140 1.74 -4.59 15.11
N ALA A 141 1.48 -5.59 14.27
CA ALA A 141 2.52 -6.40 13.64
C ALA A 141 3.29 -5.62 12.57
N ARG A 142 2.64 -4.69 11.87
CA ARG A 142 3.24 -3.95 10.73
C ARG A 142 3.89 -2.64 11.12
N GLU A 143 3.44 -2.01 12.19
CA GLU A 143 3.91 -0.67 12.59
C GLU A 143 5.43 -0.55 12.71
N PRO A 144 6.18 -1.56 13.25
CA PRO A 144 7.63 -1.46 13.32
C PRO A 144 8.33 -1.26 11.98
N PHE A 145 7.69 -1.67 10.88
CA PHE A 145 8.26 -1.52 9.53
C PHE A 145 8.01 -0.12 8.96
N TYR A 146 6.88 0.48 9.30
CA TYR A 146 6.53 1.80 8.82
C TYR A 146 7.41 2.87 9.50
#